data_536b192e811d960cf9a1e0f6a20fd5ed
#
_entry.id   536b192e811d960cf9a1e0f6a20fd5ed
#
_cell.length_a   1.000
_cell.length_b   1.000
_cell.length_c   1.000
_cell.angle_alpha   90.00
_cell.angle_beta   90.00
_cell.angle_gamma   90.00
#
_symmetry.space_group_name_H-M   'P 1'
#
loop_
_entity.id
_entity.type
_entity.pdbx_description
1 polymer ?
#
loop_
_entity_poly.entity_id
_entity_poly.type
_entity_poly.pdbx_seq_one_letter_code
_entity_poly.pdbx_strand_id
1 'polypeptide(L)'
;MRDMDEVDAPALRQAYEELLAELDAGGFGPPPEGQLSAEQIVAHLAANDELMSEATEAVLAGSPFAYYDLDTIHRPQLDALVSECGGLDGLAALFRATSQKLCALAERLGPAAEAPVDTVLREGFDLDVDDSLPWGRALDLHIRVHLPLHLAQLRALRRQPHLA
;
A
#
# COMPACT_ATOMS: atom_id res chain seq x y z
N MET A 1 17.58 -2.94 22.31
CA MET A 1 16.55 -3.92 21.91
C MET A 1 15.37 -3.15 21.35
N ARG A 2 15.10 -3.34 20.08
CA ARG A 2 13.92 -2.68 19.49
C ARG A 2 12.68 -3.28 20.11
N ASP A 3 11.81 -2.39 20.57
CA ASP A 3 10.48 -2.79 21.01
C ASP A 3 9.77 -3.38 19.78
N MET A 4 9.21 -4.58 19.92
CA MET A 4 8.57 -5.29 18.79
C MET A 4 7.34 -4.56 18.25
N ASP A 5 6.89 -3.55 18.96
CA ASP A 5 5.72 -2.75 18.61
C ASP A 5 6.10 -1.42 17.92
N GLU A 6 7.39 -1.14 17.79
CA GLU A 6 7.85 0.07 17.12
C GLU A 6 7.84 -0.12 15.60
N VAL A 7 7.17 0.80 14.90
CA VAL A 7 7.13 0.78 13.43
C VAL A 7 8.51 1.07 12.85
N ASP A 8 8.97 0.21 11.94
CA ASP A 8 10.22 0.40 11.23
C ASP A 8 10.02 1.42 10.09
N ALA A 9 10.02 2.70 10.43
CA ALA A 9 9.82 3.77 9.45
C ALA A 9 10.88 3.78 8.34
N PRO A 10 12.19 3.54 8.62
CA PRO A 10 13.17 3.40 7.54
C PRO A 10 12.85 2.26 6.58
N ALA A 11 12.37 1.12 7.06
CA ALA A 11 11.98 0.00 6.20
C ALA A 11 10.75 0.36 5.34
N LEU A 12 9.80 1.11 5.88
CA LEU A 12 8.65 1.61 5.12
C LEU A 12 9.11 2.52 3.98
N ARG A 13 10.01 3.47 4.25
CA ARG A 13 10.57 4.35 3.22
C ARG A 13 11.30 3.56 2.14
N GLN A 14 12.11 2.59 2.54
CA GLN A 14 12.87 1.75 1.61
C GLN A 14 11.92 0.98 0.68
N ALA A 15 10.85 0.41 1.21
CA ALA A 15 9.87 -0.33 0.42
C ALA A 15 9.21 0.57 -0.63
N TYR A 16 8.84 1.79 -0.26
CA TYR A 16 8.27 2.75 -1.21
C TYR A 16 9.30 3.21 -2.25
N GLU A 17 10.55 3.45 -1.85
CA GLU A 17 11.60 3.83 -2.80
C GLU A 17 11.82 2.77 -3.87
N GLU A 18 11.78 1.49 -3.49
CA GLU A 18 11.89 0.38 -4.44
C GLU A 18 10.72 0.35 -5.43
N LEU A 19 9.51 0.57 -4.95
CA LEU A 19 8.32 0.65 -5.81
C LEU A 19 8.39 1.83 -6.76
N LEU A 20 8.76 3.00 -6.26
CA LEU A 20 8.88 4.22 -7.09
C LEU A 20 9.98 4.07 -8.13
N ALA A 21 11.11 3.47 -7.79
CA ALA A 21 12.18 3.19 -8.74
C ALA A 21 11.71 2.23 -9.84
N GLU A 22 10.92 1.23 -9.49
CA GLU A 22 10.34 0.28 -10.44
C GLU A 22 9.38 0.98 -11.40
N LEU A 23 8.57 1.90 -10.90
CA LEU A 23 7.66 2.71 -11.72
C LEU A 23 8.42 3.64 -12.66
N ASP A 24 9.48 4.27 -12.18
CA ASP A 24 10.33 5.16 -12.99
C ASP A 24 11.01 4.39 -14.14
N ALA A 25 11.37 3.14 -13.92
CA ALA A 25 11.94 2.28 -14.95
C ALA A 25 10.94 1.93 -16.06
N GLY A 26 9.67 1.85 -15.74
CA GLY A 26 8.59 1.62 -16.70
C GLY A 26 8.69 0.27 -17.42
N GLY A 27 8.10 0.20 -18.62
CA GLY A 27 8.18 -0.99 -19.47
C GLY A 27 7.21 -2.10 -19.11
N PHE A 28 6.09 -1.77 -18.48
CA PHE A 28 5.08 -2.75 -18.10
C PHE A 28 4.22 -3.15 -19.28
N GLY A 29 4.04 -4.45 -19.47
CA GLY A 29 3.12 -5.02 -20.47
C GLY A 29 1.69 -5.14 -19.92
N PRO A 30 0.77 -5.61 -20.79
CA PRO A 30 -0.60 -5.86 -20.37
C PRO A 30 -0.66 -6.99 -19.34
N PRO A 31 -1.61 -6.93 -18.39
CA PRO A 31 -1.73 -7.99 -17.39
C PRO A 31 -2.30 -9.27 -17.98
N PRO A 32 -1.98 -10.43 -17.39
CA PRO A 32 -2.73 -11.64 -17.66
C PRO A 32 -4.21 -11.46 -17.32
N GLU A 33 -5.08 -12.24 -17.95
CA GLU A 33 -6.52 -12.20 -17.69
C GLU A 33 -6.82 -12.36 -16.21
N GLY A 34 -7.68 -11.50 -15.69
CA GLY A 34 -8.09 -11.52 -14.28
C GLY A 34 -7.14 -10.83 -13.31
N GLN A 35 -5.96 -10.41 -13.77
CA GLN A 35 -4.99 -9.69 -12.93
C GLN A 35 -5.06 -8.17 -13.14
N LEU A 36 -4.51 -7.43 -12.20
CA LEU A 36 -4.46 -5.97 -12.27
C LEU A 36 -3.36 -5.50 -13.23
N SER A 37 -3.65 -4.42 -13.96
CA SER A 37 -2.65 -3.70 -14.74
C SER A 37 -1.70 -2.92 -13.83
N ALA A 38 -0.58 -2.43 -14.37
CA ALA A 38 0.32 -1.56 -13.62
C ALA A 38 -0.41 -0.33 -13.08
N GLU A 39 -1.26 0.31 -13.91
CA GLU A 39 -2.06 1.47 -13.51
C GLU A 39 -3.00 1.13 -12.35
N GLN A 40 -3.69 -0.01 -12.42
CA GLN A 40 -4.60 -0.44 -11.36
C GLN A 40 -3.85 -0.76 -10.06
N ILE A 41 -2.67 -1.37 -10.15
CA ILE A 41 -1.82 -1.66 -8.98
C ILE A 41 -1.42 -0.35 -8.29
N VAL A 42 -0.96 0.64 -9.05
CA VAL A 42 -0.56 1.94 -8.47
C VAL A 42 -1.76 2.68 -7.88
N ALA A 43 -2.90 2.66 -8.57
CA ALA A 43 -4.15 3.23 -8.05
C ALA A 43 -4.54 2.59 -6.72
N HIS A 44 -4.46 1.27 -6.62
CA HIS A 44 -4.71 0.54 -5.38
C HIS A 44 -3.73 0.95 -4.28
N LEU A 45 -2.44 1.02 -4.58
CA LEU A 45 -1.42 1.42 -3.60
C LEU A 45 -1.68 2.83 -3.08
N ALA A 46 -2.00 3.77 -3.95
CA ALA A 46 -2.32 5.15 -3.55
C ALA A 46 -3.58 5.21 -2.69
N ALA A 47 -4.65 4.51 -3.08
CA ALA A 47 -5.88 4.45 -2.31
C ALA A 47 -5.66 3.82 -0.93
N ASN A 48 -4.87 2.76 -0.88
CA ASN A 48 -4.51 2.09 0.38
C ASN A 48 -3.69 3.00 1.29
N ASP A 49 -2.72 3.75 0.74
CA ASP A 49 -1.94 4.72 1.50
C ASP A 49 -2.83 5.78 2.14
N GLU A 50 -3.82 6.29 1.40
CA GLU A 50 -4.76 7.29 1.93
C GLU A 50 -5.56 6.72 3.10
N LEU A 51 -6.06 5.50 2.96
CA LEU A 51 -6.82 4.85 4.03
C LEU A 51 -5.93 4.57 5.24
N MET A 52 -4.72 4.09 5.03
CA MET A 52 -3.76 3.87 6.11
C MET A 52 -3.34 5.17 6.79
N SER A 53 -3.24 6.26 6.03
CA SER A 53 -2.97 7.59 6.59
C SER A 53 -4.12 8.07 7.46
N GLU A 54 -5.37 7.87 7.02
CA GLU A 54 -6.55 8.19 7.85
C GLU A 54 -6.56 7.39 9.14
N ALA A 55 -6.26 6.10 9.07
CA ALA A 55 -6.17 5.25 10.25
C ALA A 55 -5.06 5.72 11.20
N THR A 56 -3.90 6.09 10.66
CA THR A 56 -2.77 6.58 11.44
C THR A 56 -3.09 7.90 12.13
N GLU A 57 -3.74 8.82 11.40
CA GLU A 57 -4.20 10.10 11.98
C GLU A 57 -5.20 9.86 13.12
N ALA A 58 -6.13 8.92 12.94
CA ALA A 58 -7.10 8.56 13.98
C ALA A 58 -6.41 7.97 15.21
N VAL A 59 -5.44 7.10 15.02
CA VAL A 59 -4.64 6.53 16.11
C VAL A 59 -3.91 7.63 16.87
N LEU A 60 -3.28 8.55 16.16
CA LEU A 60 -2.57 9.70 16.78
C LEU A 60 -3.52 10.61 17.55
N ALA A 61 -4.76 10.75 17.10
CA ALA A 61 -5.79 11.57 17.76
C ALA A 61 -6.53 10.82 18.89
N GLY A 62 -6.28 9.52 19.05
CA GLY A 62 -7.00 8.68 20.01
C GLY A 62 -8.44 8.41 19.61
N SER A 63 -8.77 8.49 18.33
CA SER A 63 -10.12 8.26 17.80
C SER A 63 -10.30 6.84 17.31
N PRO A 64 -11.50 6.24 17.44
CA PRO A 64 -11.76 4.91 16.87
C PRO A 64 -11.67 4.93 15.34
N PHE A 65 -11.13 3.87 14.76
CA PHE A 65 -11.07 3.69 13.31
C PHE A 65 -11.14 2.20 12.96
N ALA A 66 -11.70 1.90 11.79
CA ALA A 66 -11.71 0.54 11.25
C ALA A 66 -11.07 0.56 9.86
N TYR A 67 -10.12 -0.33 9.63
CA TYR A 67 -9.39 -0.45 8.37
C TYR A 67 -9.84 -1.70 7.61
N TYR A 68 -10.33 -1.52 6.40
CA TYR A 68 -10.73 -2.63 5.52
C TYR A 68 -10.00 -2.49 4.19
N ASP A 69 -9.11 -3.42 3.88
CA ASP A 69 -8.32 -3.37 2.64
C ASP A 69 -9.17 -3.52 1.38
N LEU A 70 -10.32 -4.21 1.48
CA LEU A 70 -11.24 -4.38 0.37
C LEU A 70 -11.76 -3.06 -0.20
N ASP A 71 -11.83 -2.03 0.62
CA ASP A 71 -12.26 -0.69 0.18
C ASP A 71 -11.26 -0.06 -0.80
N THR A 72 -10.05 -0.60 -0.91
CA THR A 72 -8.99 -0.07 -1.75
C THR A 72 -8.74 -0.89 -3.01
N ILE A 73 -9.49 -1.98 -3.24
CA ILE A 73 -9.28 -2.89 -4.37
C ILE A 73 -10.49 -3.02 -5.30
N HIS A 74 -11.52 -2.23 -5.11
CA HIS A 74 -12.72 -2.26 -5.95
C HIS A 74 -12.41 -1.70 -7.34
N ARG A 75 -12.41 -2.56 -8.36
CA ARG A 75 -11.96 -2.21 -9.71
C ARG A 75 -12.60 -0.97 -10.31
N PRO A 76 -13.92 -0.75 -10.23
CA PRO A 76 -14.50 0.49 -10.75
C PRO A 76 -13.92 1.75 -10.12
N GLN A 77 -13.59 1.73 -8.83
CA GLN A 77 -12.94 2.86 -8.15
C GLN A 77 -11.48 3.02 -8.60
N LEU A 78 -10.77 1.91 -8.82
CA LEU A 78 -9.41 1.95 -9.35
C LEU A 78 -9.39 2.54 -10.76
N ASP A 79 -10.30 2.11 -11.62
CA ASP A 79 -10.40 2.62 -12.99
C ASP A 79 -10.75 4.10 -13.02
N ALA A 80 -11.62 4.56 -12.12
CA ALA A 80 -11.94 5.98 -11.97
C ALA A 80 -10.70 6.78 -11.58
N LEU A 81 -9.90 6.28 -10.66
CA LEU A 81 -8.66 6.94 -10.22
C LEU A 81 -7.62 6.98 -11.35
N VAL A 82 -7.49 5.90 -12.11
CA VAL A 82 -6.62 5.86 -13.30
C VAL A 82 -7.00 6.98 -14.28
N SER A 83 -8.31 7.12 -14.56
CA SER A 83 -8.82 8.17 -15.46
C SER A 83 -8.56 9.57 -14.91
N GLU A 84 -8.82 9.78 -13.63
CA GLU A 84 -8.61 11.08 -12.98
C GLU A 84 -7.15 11.52 -13.02
N CYS A 85 -6.22 10.58 -12.87
CA CYS A 85 -4.78 10.87 -12.88
C CYS A 85 -4.21 10.98 -14.29
N GLY A 86 -4.95 10.57 -15.32
CA GLY A 86 -4.48 10.62 -16.70
C GLY A 86 -3.46 9.55 -17.07
N GLY A 87 -3.41 8.45 -16.35
CA GLY A 87 -2.54 7.31 -16.62
C GLY A 87 -1.43 7.11 -15.59
N LEU A 88 -0.43 6.30 -15.97
CA LEU A 88 0.59 5.83 -15.04
C LEU A 88 1.45 6.95 -14.44
N ASP A 89 1.84 7.94 -15.26
CA ASP A 89 2.68 9.04 -14.77
C ASP A 89 1.97 9.87 -13.68
N GLY A 90 0.70 10.17 -13.89
CA GLY A 90 -0.12 10.88 -12.90
C GLY A 90 -0.34 10.06 -11.63
N LEU A 91 -0.55 8.74 -11.80
CA LEU A 91 -0.69 7.82 -10.68
C LEU A 91 0.62 7.70 -9.87
N ALA A 92 1.76 7.65 -10.55
CA ALA A 92 3.07 7.61 -9.88
C ALA A 92 3.30 8.88 -9.06
N ALA A 93 2.91 10.04 -9.59
CA ALA A 93 2.99 11.31 -8.84
C ALA A 93 2.08 11.30 -7.61
N LEU A 94 0.85 10.81 -7.74
CA LEU A 94 -0.08 10.64 -6.62
C LEU A 94 0.50 9.68 -5.57
N PHE A 95 0.99 8.53 -6.01
CA PHE A 95 1.57 7.53 -5.11
C PHE A 95 2.79 8.07 -4.36
N ARG A 96 3.63 8.84 -5.03
CA ARG A 96 4.76 9.52 -4.37
C ARG A 96 4.27 10.42 -3.23
N ALA A 97 3.21 11.19 -3.46
CA ALA A 97 2.64 12.06 -2.44
C ALA A 97 1.99 11.27 -1.29
N THR A 98 1.19 10.24 -1.61
CA THR A 98 0.51 9.43 -0.59
C THR A 98 1.49 8.63 0.26
N SER A 99 2.52 8.07 -0.35
CA SER A 99 3.55 7.32 0.37
C SER A 99 4.38 8.22 1.29
N GLN A 100 4.71 9.42 0.87
CA GLN A 100 5.43 10.38 1.72
C GLN A 100 4.59 10.78 2.93
N LYS A 101 3.30 11.00 2.74
CA LYS A 101 2.37 11.32 3.82
C LYS A 101 2.31 10.20 4.85
N LEU A 102 2.14 8.96 4.41
CA LEU A 102 2.08 7.82 5.33
C LEU A 102 3.40 7.63 6.08
N CYS A 103 4.54 7.76 5.40
CA CYS A 103 5.84 7.68 6.06
C CYS A 103 6.01 8.73 7.16
N ALA A 104 5.61 9.97 6.88
CA ALA A 104 5.69 11.05 7.86
C ALA A 104 4.80 10.79 9.08
N LEU A 105 3.59 10.27 8.85
CA LEU A 105 2.67 9.92 9.94
C LEU A 105 3.20 8.73 10.75
N ALA A 106 3.73 7.71 10.09
CA ALA A 106 4.29 6.54 10.76
C ALA A 106 5.45 6.91 11.69
N GLU A 107 6.29 7.85 11.28
CA GLU A 107 7.41 8.34 12.12
C GLU A 107 6.94 8.99 13.42
N ARG A 108 5.70 9.47 13.45
CA ARG A 108 5.12 10.13 14.63
C ARG A 108 4.45 9.17 15.61
N LEU A 109 4.26 7.91 15.24
CA LEU A 109 3.45 6.99 16.04
C LEU A 109 4.02 6.72 17.43
N GLY A 110 5.31 6.36 17.51
CA GLY A 110 5.90 6.00 18.81
C GLY A 110 5.02 4.97 19.56
N PRO A 111 4.74 5.20 20.86
CA PRO A 111 3.90 4.28 21.65
C PRO A 111 2.46 4.14 21.14
N ALA A 112 1.95 5.10 20.36
CA ALA A 112 0.60 5.02 19.77
C ALA A 112 0.46 3.84 18.80
N ALA A 113 1.57 3.27 18.32
CA ALA A 113 1.57 2.09 17.46
C ALA A 113 0.90 0.86 18.14
N GLU A 114 0.81 0.84 19.47
CA GLU A 114 0.14 -0.22 20.22
C GLU A 114 -1.39 -0.09 20.20
N ALA A 115 -1.94 1.05 19.77
CA ALA A 115 -3.38 1.27 19.76
C ALA A 115 -4.09 0.28 18.84
N PRO A 116 -5.14 -0.40 19.30
CA PRO A 116 -5.85 -1.39 18.48
C PRO A 116 -6.70 -0.71 17.42
N VAL A 117 -6.68 -1.28 16.22
CA VAL A 117 -7.53 -0.87 15.09
C VAL A 117 -8.23 -2.11 14.55
N ASP A 118 -9.54 -2.05 14.40
CA ASP A 118 -10.30 -3.12 13.76
C ASP A 118 -9.82 -3.24 12.30
N THR A 119 -9.26 -4.40 11.96
CA THR A 119 -8.54 -4.58 10.71
C THR A 119 -9.06 -5.80 9.97
N VAL A 120 -9.42 -5.61 8.71
CA VAL A 120 -9.79 -6.69 7.80
C VAL A 120 -8.82 -6.67 6.63
N LEU A 121 -8.02 -7.72 6.51
CA LEU A 121 -7.06 -7.93 5.43
C LEU A 121 -7.45 -9.18 4.66
N ARG A 122 -7.76 -9.05 3.39
CA ARG A 122 -8.15 -10.13 2.49
C ARG A 122 -7.26 -10.20 1.25
N GLU A 123 -6.69 -9.06 0.87
CA GLU A 123 -5.95 -8.94 -0.37
C GLU A 123 -4.56 -9.57 -0.27
N GLY A 124 -4.29 -10.58 -1.12
CA GLY A 124 -2.93 -11.09 -1.32
C GLY A 124 -2.26 -11.76 -0.13
N PHE A 125 -3.02 -11.98 0.95
CA PHE A 125 -2.51 -12.62 2.15
C PHE A 125 -2.93 -14.09 2.17
N ASP A 126 -2.00 -14.98 2.47
CA ASP A 126 -2.30 -16.39 2.71
C ASP A 126 -3.15 -16.58 3.97
N LEU A 127 -3.13 -15.60 4.85
CA LEU A 127 -3.85 -15.58 6.10
C LEU A 127 -4.85 -14.43 6.08
N ASP A 128 -6.14 -14.77 6.16
CA ASP A 128 -7.19 -13.76 6.35
C ASP A 128 -7.08 -13.16 7.74
N VAL A 129 -7.02 -11.84 7.82
CA VAL A 129 -7.04 -11.11 9.08
C VAL A 129 -8.40 -10.41 9.21
N ASP A 130 -9.10 -10.68 10.30
CA ASP A 130 -10.36 -10.04 10.68
C ASP A 130 -10.36 -9.94 12.19
N ASP A 131 -9.63 -8.96 12.72
CA ASP A 131 -9.41 -8.82 14.14
C ASP A 131 -8.97 -7.40 14.47
N SER A 132 -8.98 -7.08 15.75
CA SER A 132 -8.38 -5.86 16.25
C SER A 132 -6.87 -6.07 16.38
N LEU A 133 -6.10 -5.32 15.62
CA LEU A 133 -4.63 -5.39 15.65
C LEU A 133 -4.05 -4.11 16.20
N PRO A 134 -2.92 -4.17 16.93
CA PRO A 134 -2.11 -2.98 17.17
C PRO A 134 -1.76 -2.36 15.81
N TRP A 135 -1.92 -1.04 15.69
CA TRP A 135 -1.73 -0.40 14.37
C TRP A 135 -0.31 -0.58 13.83
N GLY A 136 0.70 -0.59 14.71
CA GLY A 136 2.07 -0.91 14.31
C GLY A 136 2.22 -2.28 13.67
N ARG A 137 1.42 -3.25 14.10
CA ARG A 137 1.40 -4.59 13.51
C ARG A 137 0.83 -4.57 12.10
N ALA A 138 -0.26 -3.81 11.89
CA ALA A 138 -0.85 -3.65 10.55
C ALA A 138 0.15 -2.98 9.60
N LEU A 139 0.87 -1.95 10.06
CA LEU A 139 1.91 -1.31 9.27
C LEU A 139 3.09 -2.26 8.97
N ASP A 140 3.46 -3.10 9.93
CA ASP A 140 4.51 -4.10 9.71
C ASP A 140 4.12 -5.11 8.62
N LEU A 141 2.87 -5.55 8.60
CA LEU A 141 2.34 -6.41 7.53
C LEU A 141 2.38 -5.68 6.18
N HIS A 142 2.07 -4.39 6.16
CA HIS A 142 2.15 -3.57 4.95
C HIS A 142 3.59 -3.53 4.42
N ILE A 143 4.57 -3.31 5.29
CA ILE A 143 5.99 -3.23 4.92
C ILE A 143 6.51 -4.59 4.42
N ARG A 144 6.20 -5.67 5.12
CA ARG A 144 6.84 -6.97 4.92
C ARG A 144 6.11 -7.89 3.96
N VAL A 145 4.82 -7.67 3.75
CA VAL A 145 3.99 -8.54 2.91
C VAL A 145 3.35 -7.78 1.76
N HIS A 146 2.60 -6.72 2.06
CA HIS A 146 1.77 -6.02 1.07
C HIS A 146 2.61 -5.29 0.00
N LEU A 147 3.53 -4.44 0.41
CA LEU A 147 4.39 -3.71 -0.55
C LEU A 147 5.28 -4.64 -1.38
N PRO A 148 5.96 -5.64 -0.79
CA PRO A 148 6.73 -6.60 -1.59
C PRO A 148 5.89 -7.41 -2.57
N LEU A 149 4.64 -7.75 -2.22
CA LEU A 149 3.72 -8.43 -3.11
C LEU A 149 3.49 -7.63 -4.39
N HIS A 150 3.17 -6.34 -4.24
CA HIS A 150 2.92 -5.48 -5.40
C HIS A 150 4.17 -5.17 -6.20
N LEU A 151 5.33 -5.07 -5.56
CA LEU A 151 6.60 -4.95 -6.26
C LEU A 151 6.84 -6.17 -7.16
N ALA A 152 6.59 -7.37 -6.65
CA ALA A 152 6.71 -8.60 -7.42
C ALA A 152 5.73 -8.63 -8.59
N GLN A 153 4.48 -8.18 -8.38
CA GLN A 153 3.48 -8.10 -9.45
C GLN A 153 3.91 -7.13 -10.57
N LEU A 154 4.41 -5.96 -10.22
CA LEU A 154 4.92 -4.99 -11.20
C LEU A 154 6.07 -5.58 -12.01
N ARG A 155 7.03 -6.23 -11.35
CA ARG A 155 8.16 -6.89 -12.01
C ARG A 155 7.70 -8.00 -12.95
N ALA A 156 6.69 -8.76 -12.56
CA ALA A 156 6.10 -9.81 -13.38
C ALA A 156 5.48 -9.27 -14.68
N LEU A 157 4.86 -8.08 -14.62
CA LEU A 157 4.29 -7.42 -15.81
C LEU A 157 5.36 -7.03 -16.82
N ARG A 158 6.56 -6.72 -16.36
CA ARG A 158 7.69 -6.38 -17.25
C ARG A 158 8.32 -7.63 -17.88
N ARG A 159 8.27 -8.75 -17.19
CA ARG A 159 8.93 -10.01 -17.60
C ARG A 159 8.09 -10.88 -18.52
N GLN A 160 6.91 -10.43 -18.94
CA GLN A 160 6.09 -11.22 -19.83
C GLN A 160 6.83 -11.45 -21.14
N PRO A 161 6.92 -12.71 -21.62
CA PRO A 161 7.62 -12.96 -22.86
C PRO A 161 6.91 -12.23 -24.00
N HIS A 162 7.64 -11.38 -24.69
CA HIS A 162 7.20 -10.89 -25.97
C HIS A 162 7.24 -12.08 -26.92
N LEU A 163 6.08 -12.64 -27.19
CA LEU A 163 5.93 -13.53 -28.31
C LEU A 163 6.06 -12.68 -29.57
N ALA A 164 7.25 -12.63 -30.06
CA ALA A 164 7.48 -12.06 -31.38
C ALA A 164 6.85 -12.95 -32.45
#